data_1dde4f55f0a5bac62f29d8f3f4726c62
#
_entry.id   1dde4f55f0a5bac62f29d8f3f4726c62
#
_cell.length_a   1.000
_cell.length_b   1.000
_cell.length_c   1.000
_cell.angle_alpha   90.00
_cell.angle_beta   90.00
_cell.angle_gamma   90.00
#
_symmetry.space_group_name_H-M   'P 1'
#
loop_
_entity.id
_entity.type
_entity.pdbx_description
1 polymer ?
#
loop_
_entity_poly.entity_id
_entity_poly.type
_entity_poly.pdbx_seq_one_letter_code
_entity_poly.pdbx_strand_id
1 'polypeptide(L)'
;DQWVAQAGLKLFSEAVIDTINKSSSGNKKALIDEYLKKAKGKSNREARAIAKDITGVDIYWDWDAPRTREGFYRYQGGTQCAVNRAIAYGPFADLIWMESKLPDYAQAKEFADGVHAVWPEQK
;
A
#
# COMPACT_ATOMS: atom_id res chain seq x y z
N ASP A 1 -6.28 -18.31 -12.55
CA ASP A 1 -6.89 -17.30 -13.42
C ASP A 1 -5.79 -16.73 -14.32
N GLN A 2 -5.83 -17.13 -15.61
CA GLN A 2 -4.79 -16.80 -16.60
C GLN A 2 -4.60 -15.29 -16.76
N TRP A 3 -5.67 -14.51 -16.70
CA TRP A 3 -5.60 -13.07 -16.84
C TRP A 3 -4.78 -12.43 -15.69
N VAL A 4 -5.02 -12.85 -14.45
CA VAL A 4 -4.28 -12.32 -13.28
C VAL A 4 -2.78 -12.59 -13.42
N ALA A 5 -2.41 -13.80 -13.87
CA ALA A 5 -1.00 -14.16 -14.07
C ALA A 5 -0.34 -13.34 -15.20
N GLN A 6 -1.10 -12.97 -16.23
CA GLN A 6 -0.59 -12.24 -17.40
C GLN A 6 -0.65 -10.71 -17.23
N ALA A 7 -1.56 -10.21 -16.40
CA ALA A 7 -1.80 -8.77 -16.25
C ALA A 7 -0.63 -8.01 -15.59
N GLY A 8 0.31 -8.72 -14.95
CA GLY A 8 1.46 -8.09 -14.32
C GLY A 8 1.09 -7.16 -13.17
N LEU A 9 0.03 -7.50 -12.41
CA LEU A 9 -0.45 -6.72 -11.29
C LEU A 9 0.64 -6.55 -10.24
N LYS A 10 0.96 -5.30 -9.91
CA LYS A 10 2.01 -4.95 -8.94
C LYS A 10 1.61 -3.73 -8.13
N LEU A 11 2.08 -3.68 -6.90
CA LEU A 11 2.15 -2.44 -6.15
C LEU A 11 3.29 -1.57 -6.68
N PHE A 12 3.23 -0.27 -6.44
CA PHE A 12 4.35 0.61 -6.81
C PHE A 12 5.67 0.17 -6.17
N SER A 13 5.62 -0.27 -4.91
CA SER A 13 6.80 -0.81 -4.22
C SER A 13 7.41 -2.04 -4.91
N GLU A 14 6.58 -2.91 -5.47
CA GLU A 14 7.06 -4.07 -6.23
C GLU A 14 7.72 -3.66 -7.55
N ALA A 15 7.18 -2.62 -8.22
CA ALA A 15 7.81 -2.05 -9.41
C ALA A 15 9.19 -1.43 -9.09
N VAL A 16 9.34 -0.80 -7.92
CA VAL A 16 10.63 -0.28 -7.43
C VAL A 16 11.60 -1.43 -7.16
N ILE A 17 11.17 -2.48 -6.46
CA ILE A 17 11.99 -3.67 -6.18
C ILE A 17 12.45 -4.34 -7.48
N ASP A 18 11.56 -4.49 -8.45
CA ASP A 18 11.91 -5.03 -9.77
C ASP A 18 12.98 -4.18 -10.48
N THR A 19 12.86 -2.86 -10.38
CA THR A 19 13.84 -1.93 -10.97
C THR A 19 15.20 -2.08 -10.31
N ILE A 20 15.25 -2.17 -8.98
CA ILE A 20 16.48 -2.40 -8.23
C ILE A 20 17.09 -3.77 -8.62
N ASN A 21 16.26 -4.82 -8.71
CA ASN A 21 16.72 -6.16 -9.07
C ASN A 21 17.29 -6.25 -10.50
N LYS A 22 16.79 -5.41 -11.41
CA LYS A 22 17.29 -5.32 -12.80
C LYS A 22 18.53 -4.43 -12.93
N SER A 23 18.82 -3.61 -11.93
CA SER A 23 20.00 -2.73 -11.94
C SER A 23 21.30 -3.53 -11.80
N SER A 24 22.41 -2.93 -12.20
CA SER A 24 23.74 -3.49 -12.03
C SER A 24 24.36 -3.30 -10.62
N SER A 25 23.59 -2.72 -9.68
CA SER A 25 24.07 -2.49 -8.32
C SER A 25 24.38 -3.79 -7.58
N GLY A 26 25.52 -3.84 -6.93
CA GLY A 26 25.93 -5.00 -6.10
C GLY A 26 25.20 -5.09 -4.75
N ASN A 27 24.56 -4.00 -4.30
CA ASN A 27 23.95 -3.92 -2.97
C ASN A 27 22.41 -3.85 -3.00
N LYS A 28 21.79 -4.66 -3.86
CA LYS A 28 20.34 -4.64 -4.12
C LYS A 28 19.49 -4.78 -2.87
N LYS A 29 19.87 -5.71 -1.99
CA LYS A 29 19.12 -5.95 -0.74
C LYS A 29 19.06 -4.71 0.14
N ALA A 30 20.19 -4.06 0.36
CA ALA A 30 20.22 -2.86 1.19
C ALA A 30 19.41 -1.70 0.58
N LEU A 31 19.44 -1.54 -0.76
CA LEU A 31 18.63 -0.53 -1.44
C LEU A 31 17.12 -0.81 -1.31
N ILE A 32 16.72 -2.09 -1.39
CA ILE A 32 15.33 -2.51 -1.19
C ILE A 32 14.90 -2.24 0.26
N ASP A 33 15.71 -2.66 1.24
CA ASP A 33 15.40 -2.46 2.66
C ASP A 33 15.32 -0.97 3.01
N GLU A 34 16.21 -0.16 2.47
CA GLU A 34 16.21 1.30 2.62
C GLU A 34 14.94 1.91 2.04
N TYR A 35 14.56 1.53 0.81
CA TYR A 35 13.36 2.00 0.16
C TYR A 35 12.09 1.65 0.98
N LEU A 36 11.93 0.39 1.33
CA LEU A 36 10.76 -0.08 2.07
C LEU A 36 10.63 0.62 3.43
N LYS A 37 11.75 0.87 4.12
CA LYS A 37 11.77 1.59 5.38
C LYS A 37 11.35 3.05 5.21
N LYS A 38 11.90 3.77 4.22
CA LYS A 38 11.63 5.19 3.98
C LYS A 38 10.23 5.45 3.40
N ALA A 39 9.74 4.54 2.56
CA ALA A 39 8.46 4.69 1.88
C ALA A 39 7.25 4.25 2.74
N LYS A 40 7.48 3.56 3.85
CA LYS A 40 6.39 3.11 4.73
C LYS A 40 5.54 4.28 5.22
N GLY A 41 4.23 4.21 4.98
CA GLY A 41 3.25 5.23 5.39
C GLY A 41 3.32 6.54 4.59
N LYS A 42 4.11 6.59 3.51
CA LYS A 42 4.22 7.75 2.63
C LYS A 42 3.17 7.73 1.53
N SER A 43 2.81 8.91 1.05
CA SER A 43 1.99 9.05 -0.15
C SER A 43 2.72 8.50 -1.38
N ASN A 44 1.98 8.19 -2.44
CA ASN A 44 2.60 7.73 -3.71
C ASN A 44 3.61 8.74 -4.25
N ARG A 45 3.31 10.04 -4.16
CA ARG A 45 4.22 11.12 -4.58
C ARG A 45 5.56 11.07 -3.82
N GLU A 46 5.49 10.93 -2.50
CA GLU A 46 6.69 10.84 -1.65
C GLU A 46 7.46 9.53 -1.91
N ALA A 47 6.75 8.40 -2.01
CA ALA A 47 7.35 7.10 -2.31
C ALA A 47 8.07 7.10 -3.66
N ARG A 48 7.51 7.81 -4.67
CA ARG A 48 8.14 7.98 -5.99
C ARG A 48 9.41 8.83 -5.91
N ALA A 49 9.39 9.92 -5.13
CA ALA A 49 10.58 10.74 -4.90
C ALA A 49 11.69 9.94 -4.19
N ILE A 50 11.34 9.19 -3.15
CA ILE A 50 12.27 8.31 -2.42
C ILE A 50 12.86 7.24 -3.36
N ALA A 51 12.03 6.63 -4.21
CA ALA A 51 12.50 5.64 -5.18
C ALA A 51 13.52 6.25 -6.16
N LYS A 52 13.25 7.47 -6.65
CA LYS A 52 14.15 8.19 -7.54
C LYS A 52 15.49 8.53 -6.87
N ASP A 53 15.44 8.97 -5.61
CA ASP A 53 16.66 9.30 -4.85
C ASP A 53 17.54 8.05 -4.62
N ILE A 54 16.93 6.90 -4.39
CA ILE A 54 17.65 5.64 -4.11
C ILE A 54 18.16 5.00 -5.40
N THR A 55 17.36 5.01 -6.47
CA THR A 55 17.67 4.28 -7.71
C THR A 55 18.32 5.14 -8.79
N GLY A 56 18.21 6.47 -8.67
CA GLY A 56 18.57 7.41 -9.73
C GLY A 56 17.63 7.44 -10.92
N VAL A 57 16.55 6.64 -10.88
CA VAL A 57 15.59 6.46 -12.00
C VAL A 57 14.20 6.91 -11.57
N ASP A 58 13.54 7.68 -12.43
CA ASP A 58 12.12 7.99 -12.24
C ASP A 58 11.29 6.80 -12.73
N ILE A 59 10.78 6.02 -11.77
CA ILE A 59 10.07 4.77 -12.05
C ILE A 59 8.65 5.09 -12.45
N TYR A 60 8.31 4.76 -13.70
CA TYR A 60 6.95 4.83 -14.19
C TYR A 60 6.15 3.60 -13.76
N TRP A 61 4.94 3.83 -13.28
CA TRP A 61 3.96 2.80 -13.00
C TRP A 61 2.63 3.16 -13.64
N ASP A 62 2.19 2.35 -14.57
CA ASP A 62 0.93 2.56 -15.28
C ASP A 62 -0.23 1.91 -14.52
N TRP A 63 -1.01 2.72 -13.86
CA TRP A 63 -2.21 2.29 -13.14
C TRP A 63 -3.33 1.77 -14.05
N ASP A 64 -3.31 2.13 -15.33
CA ASP A 64 -4.32 1.72 -16.29
C ASP A 64 -4.03 0.33 -16.89
N ALA A 65 -2.77 -0.08 -16.91
CA ALA A 65 -2.38 -1.39 -17.46
C ALA A 65 -3.15 -2.57 -16.85
N PRO A 66 -3.38 -2.64 -15.51
CA PRO A 66 -4.12 -3.73 -14.89
C PRO A 66 -5.62 -3.52 -14.80
N ARG A 67 -6.22 -2.60 -15.57
CA ARG A 67 -7.69 -2.43 -15.59
C ARG A 67 -8.37 -3.67 -16.14
N THR A 68 -9.52 -4.00 -15.56
CA THR A 68 -10.39 -5.04 -16.11
C THR A 68 -11.06 -4.56 -17.39
N ARG A 69 -11.65 -5.52 -18.15
CA ARG A 69 -12.41 -5.21 -19.36
C ARG A 69 -13.57 -4.25 -19.09
N GLU A 70 -14.19 -4.34 -17.92
CA GLU A 70 -15.29 -3.47 -17.47
C GLU A 70 -14.80 -2.10 -16.99
N GLY A 71 -13.48 -1.86 -16.94
CA GLY A 71 -12.88 -0.60 -16.54
C GLY A 71 -12.59 -0.45 -15.04
N PHE A 72 -12.76 -1.52 -14.25
CA PHE A 72 -12.40 -1.51 -12.83
C PHE A 72 -10.90 -1.68 -12.64
N TYR A 73 -10.36 -0.99 -11.64
CA TYR A 73 -8.98 -1.22 -11.19
C TYR A 73 -8.92 -2.41 -10.25
N ARG A 74 -7.88 -3.21 -10.38
CA ARG A 74 -7.52 -4.15 -9.32
C ARG A 74 -6.95 -3.37 -8.14
N TYR A 75 -7.50 -3.65 -6.98
CA TYR A 75 -7.15 -2.99 -5.74
C TYR A 75 -6.74 -4.02 -4.68
N GLN A 76 -5.60 -3.82 -4.07
CA GLN A 76 -5.18 -4.61 -2.91
C GLN A 76 -5.66 -3.89 -1.65
N GLY A 77 -6.79 -4.35 -1.13
CA GLY A 77 -7.37 -3.86 0.11
C GLY A 77 -6.74 -4.53 1.34
N GLY A 78 -7.48 -4.56 2.42
CA GLY A 78 -7.13 -5.19 3.68
C GLY A 78 -7.40 -4.27 4.86
N THR A 79 -7.22 -4.79 6.07
CA THR A 79 -7.50 -4.08 7.32
C THR A 79 -6.74 -2.76 7.41
N GLN A 80 -5.49 -2.71 6.93
CA GLN A 80 -4.69 -1.48 6.95
C GLN A 80 -5.32 -0.34 6.15
N CYS A 81 -6.00 -0.63 5.05
CA CYS A 81 -6.72 0.39 4.28
C CYS A 81 -7.91 0.94 5.05
N ALA A 82 -8.63 0.07 5.77
CA ALA A 82 -9.74 0.47 6.64
C ALA A 82 -9.23 1.31 7.81
N VAL A 83 -8.12 0.91 8.45
CA VAL A 83 -7.47 1.68 9.53
C VAL A 83 -7.06 3.06 9.05
N ASN A 84 -6.39 3.18 7.90
CA ASN A 84 -5.95 4.46 7.36
C ASN A 84 -7.14 5.40 7.08
N ARG A 85 -8.25 4.88 6.55
CA ARG A 85 -9.48 5.66 6.35
C ARG A 85 -10.10 6.08 7.67
N ALA A 86 -10.19 5.17 8.62
CA ALA A 86 -10.75 5.43 9.95
C ALA A 86 -9.96 6.54 10.67
N ILE A 87 -8.62 6.49 10.61
CA ILE A 87 -7.76 7.52 11.17
C ILE A 87 -8.03 8.88 10.52
N ALA A 88 -8.15 8.93 9.20
CA ALA A 88 -8.42 10.16 8.47
C ALA A 88 -9.81 10.75 8.76
N TYR A 89 -10.81 9.91 9.00
CA TYR A 89 -12.19 10.35 9.31
C TYR A 89 -12.44 10.59 10.80
N GLY A 90 -11.57 10.09 11.66
CA GLY A 90 -11.68 10.20 13.11
C GLY A 90 -12.04 11.60 13.62
N PRO A 91 -11.41 12.70 13.15
CA PRO A 91 -11.75 14.05 13.60
C PRO A 91 -13.19 14.50 13.27
N PHE A 92 -13.85 13.83 12.33
CA PHE A 92 -15.16 14.22 11.80
C PHE A 92 -16.28 13.25 12.17
N ALA A 93 -15.99 12.21 12.95
CA ALA A 93 -16.95 11.18 13.30
C ALA A 93 -17.00 10.96 14.82
N ASP A 94 -18.19 10.77 15.36
CA ASP A 94 -18.40 10.41 16.78
C ASP A 94 -18.16 8.93 17.02
N LEU A 95 -18.42 8.10 16.00
CA LEU A 95 -18.25 6.66 16.01
C LEU A 95 -17.75 6.18 14.65
N ILE A 96 -16.81 5.26 14.65
CA ILE A 96 -16.31 4.61 13.45
C ILE A 96 -16.55 3.11 13.55
N TRP A 97 -17.02 2.51 12.47
CA TRP A 97 -17.23 1.08 12.39
C TRP A 97 -16.62 0.49 11.10
N MET A 98 -16.28 -0.76 11.16
CA MET A 98 -15.77 -1.52 10.02
C MET A 98 -16.71 -2.67 9.70
N GLU A 99 -17.02 -2.85 8.43
CA GLU A 99 -17.78 -3.99 7.94
C GLU A 99 -16.83 -5.07 7.41
N SER A 100 -17.08 -6.32 7.78
CA SER A 100 -16.38 -7.48 7.27
C SER A 100 -17.36 -8.50 6.72
N LYS A 101 -16.90 -9.33 5.77
CA LYS A 101 -17.74 -10.35 5.14
C LYS A 101 -18.19 -11.44 6.12
N LEU A 102 -17.30 -11.80 7.04
CA LEU A 102 -17.53 -12.81 8.09
C LEU A 102 -17.02 -12.25 9.41
N PRO A 103 -17.61 -12.66 10.55
CA PRO A 103 -17.08 -12.30 11.85
C PRO A 103 -15.64 -12.86 12.01
N ASP A 104 -14.69 -11.94 12.16
CA ASP A 104 -13.27 -12.26 12.36
C ASP A 104 -12.73 -11.40 13.51
N TYR A 105 -12.51 -12.04 14.65
CA TYR A 105 -12.01 -11.35 15.83
C TYR A 105 -10.60 -10.77 15.63
N ALA A 106 -9.71 -11.46 14.93
CA ALA A 106 -8.35 -11.00 14.69
C ALA A 106 -8.36 -9.72 13.84
N GLN A 107 -9.18 -9.71 12.78
CA GLN A 107 -9.36 -8.53 11.94
C GLN A 107 -10.00 -7.36 12.70
N ALA A 108 -11.02 -7.62 13.50
CA ALA A 108 -11.67 -6.60 14.31
C ALA A 108 -10.70 -5.99 15.33
N LYS A 109 -9.88 -6.84 15.97
CA LYS A 109 -8.85 -6.38 16.91
C LYS A 109 -7.76 -5.55 16.22
N GLU A 110 -7.26 -5.99 15.07
CA GLU A 110 -6.27 -5.26 14.28
C GLU A 110 -6.79 -3.85 13.92
N PHE A 111 -8.06 -3.78 13.50
CA PHE A 111 -8.70 -2.51 13.18
C PHE A 111 -8.80 -1.61 14.42
N ALA A 112 -9.33 -2.11 15.53
CA ALA A 112 -9.48 -1.36 16.77
C ALA A 112 -8.13 -0.86 17.30
N ASP A 113 -7.12 -1.74 17.37
CA ASP A 113 -5.77 -1.39 17.82
C ASP A 113 -5.16 -0.29 16.93
N GLY A 114 -5.33 -0.39 15.61
CA GLY A 114 -4.81 0.59 14.67
C GLY A 114 -5.48 1.97 14.80
N VAL A 115 -6.78 2.01 15.04
CA VAL A 115 -7.51 3.28 15.26
C VAL A 115 -7.19 3.86 16.63
N HIS A 116 -7.21 3.06 17.70
CA HIS A 116 -6.93 3.52 19.06
C HIS A 116 -5.47 3.94 19.27
N ALA A 117 -4.54 3.48 18.44
CA ALA A 117 -3.17 3.99 18.46
C ALA A 117 -3.08 5.50 18.14
N VAL A 118 -4.06 6.02 17.41
CA VAL A 118 -4.13 7.45 17.04
C VAL A 118 -5.21 8.18 17.84
N TRP A 119 -6.35 7.52 18.08
CA TRP A 119 -7.52 8.05 18.77
C TRP A 119 -7.86 7.18 19.98
N PRO A 120 -7.10 7.27 21.10
CA PRO A 120 -7.22 6.32 22.21
C PRO A 120 -8.51 6.39 23.01
N GLU A 121 -9.16 7.54 23.03
CA GLU A 121 -10.37 7.75 23.85
C GLU A 121 -11.67 7.78 23.05
N GLN A 122 -11.60 7.59 21.75
CA GLN A 122 -12.75 7.78 20.87
C GLN A 122 -12.83 6.69 19.81
N LYS A 123 -14.02 6.53 19.29
CA LYS A 123 -14.32 5.77 18.06
C LYS A 123 -14.42 4.27 18.30
#